data_02a0759b10a4743696c275e15dafbf5a
#
_entry.id   02a0759b10a4743696c275e15dafbf5a
#
_cell.length_a   1.000
_cell.length_b   1.000
_cell.length_c   1.000
_cell.angle_alpha   90.00
_cell.angle_beta   90.00
_cell.angle_gamma   90.00
#
_symmetry.space_group_name_H-M   'P 1'
#
loop_
_entity.id
_entity.type
_entity.pdbx_description
1 polymer ?
#
loop_
_entity_poly.entity_id
_entity_poly.type
_entity_poly.pdbx_seq_one_letter_code
_entity_poly.pdbx_strand_id
1 'polypeptide(L)'
;GFREVQALDVVPQAWDVFHERVPDFPRQQWHTADFFNLEGWFDLIIEQTFFCALDPVLRSNYATHMHRLLRPNGRLCGLFFEFPLTQEGPPFGGDRHAYTDLFSDCFNIDVMESCTDSIAPRMGRELWVEMTVR
;
A
#
# COMPACT_ATOMS: atom_id res chain seq x y z
N GLY A 1 12.79 13.49 10.89
CA GLY A 1 11.88 12.33 10.77
C GLY A 1 10.52 12.72 10.23
N PHE A 2 9.67 11.75 9.99
CA PHE A 2 8.28 11.99 9.57
C PHE A 2 7.47 12.63 10.69
N ARG A 3 6.56 13.51 10.31
CA ARG A 3 5.62 14.16 11.24
C ARG A 3 4.21 13.72 10.93
N GLU A 4 3.35 13.71 11.94
CA GLU A 4 1.93 13.39 11.79
C GLU A 4 1.71 12.02 11.12
N VAL A 5 2.47 11.03 11.53
CA VAL A 5 2.34 9.65 11.02
C VAL A 5 0.99 9.09 11.43
N GLN A 6 0.26 8.56 10.46
CA GLN A 6 -1.01 7.87 10.70
C GLN A 6 -0.89 6.42 10.23
N ALA A 7 -1.58 5.52 10.91
CA ALA A 7 -1.66 4.11 10.55
C ALA A 7 -3.11 3.65 10.48
N LEU A 8 -3.38 2.75 9.55
CA LEU A 8 -4.73 2.22 9.32
C LEU A 8 -4.68 0.71 9.14
N ASP A 9 -5.61 0.03 9.76
CA ASP A 9 -5.95 -1.35 9.48
C ASP A 9 -7.46 -1.55 9.66
N VAL A 10 -8.06 -2.47 8.91
CA VAL A 10 -9.47 -2.80 9.03
C VAL A 10 -9.74 -3.75 10.20
N VAL A 11 -8.73 -4.52 10.62
CA VAL A 11 -8.83 -5.51 11.68
C VAL A 11 -8.63 -4.85 13.06
N PRO A 12 -9.62 -4.86 13.95
CA PRO A 12 -9.49 -4.23 15.28
C PRO A 12 -8.30 -4.75 16.11
N GLN A 13 -8.02 -6.04 16.03
CA GLN A 13 -6.93 -6.71 16.75
C GLN A 13 -5.53 -6.26 16.29
N ALA A 14 -5.43 -5.67 15.09
CA ALA A 14 -4.15 -5.18 14.58
C ALA A 14 -3.55 -4.08 15.47
N TRP A 15 -4.39 -3.28 16.13
CA TRP A 15 -3.92 -2.28 17.09
C TRP A 15 -3.12 -2.89 18.23
N ASP A 16 -3.60 -3.97 18.83
CA ASP A 16 -2.95 -4.58 20.00
C ASP A 16 -1.56 -5.09 19.62
N VAL A 17 -1.46 -5.80 18.50
CA VAL A 17 -0.17 -6.31 17.97
C VAL A 17 0.78 -5.16 17.61
N PHE A 18 0.27 -4.11 17.00
CA PHE A 18 1.06 -2.94 16.64
C PHE A 18 1.55 -2.20 17.89
N HIS A 19 0.67 -1.98 18.86
CA HIS A 19 0.99 -1.25 20.09
C HIS A 19 2.00 -1.97 20.96
N GLU A 20 2.01 -3.30 20.97
CA GLU A 20 3.07 -4.08 21.66
C GLU A 20 4.47 -3.79 21.09
N ARG A 21 4.55 -3.52 19.78
CA ARG A 21 5.83 -3.22 19.10
C ARG A 21 6.22 -1.76 19.14
N VAL A 22 5.22 -0.88 19.15
CA VAL A 22 5.41 0.58 19.10
C VAL A 22 4.54 1.23 20.18
N PRO A 23 4.88 1.04 21.47
CA PRO A 23 4.04 1.48 22.59
C PRO A 23 3.85 2.99 22.68
N ASP A 24 4.78 3.77 22.14
CA ASP A 24 4.73 5.24 22.15
C ASP A 24 3.92 5.82 20.98
N PHE A 25 3.34 4.98 20.09
CA PHE A 25 2.54 5.48 18.98
C PHE A 25 1.21 6.05 19.49
N PRO A 26 0.87 7.32 19.17
CA PRO A 26 -0.35 7.94 19.68
C PRO A 26 -1.61 7.23 19.18
N ARG A 27 -2.49 6.83 20.10
CA ARG A 27 -3.73 6.11 19.77
C ARG A 27 -4.62 6.85 18.76
N GLN A 28 -4.66 8.19 18.83
CA GLN A 28 -5.44 9.03 17.92
C GLN A 28 -4.91 9.07 16.50
N GLN A 29 -3.69 8.60 16.26
CA GLN A 29 -3.09 8.47 14.92
C GLN A 29 -3.31 7.08 14.31
N TRP A 30 -3.91 6.17 15.06
CA TRP A 30 -4.34 4.85 14.58
C TRP A 30 -5.80 4.87 14.15
N HIS A 31 -6.09 4.35 12.96
CA HIS A 31 -7.42 4.22 12.40
C HIS A 31 -7.78 2.75 12.21
N THR A 32 -8.81 2.29 12.90
CA THR A 32 -9.47 1.01 12.60
C THR A 32 -10.66 1.31 11.72
N ALA A 33 -10.50 1.19 10.42
CA ALA A 33 -11.50 1.61 9.44
C ALA A 33 -11.31 0.93 8.09
N ASP A 34 -12.35 0.98 7.27
CA ASP A 34 -12.24 0.67 5.85
C ASP A 34 -11.41 1.74 5.15
N PHE A 35 -10.37 1.31 4.43
CA PHE A 35 -9.50 2.19 3.66
C PHE A 35 -10.26 3.13 2.72
N PHE A 36 -11.29 2.63 2.05
CA PHE A 36 -12.06 3.43 1.09
C PHE A 36 -12.87 4.56 1.72
N ASN A 37 -13.03 4.54 3.05
CA ASN A 37 -13.65 5.62 3.81
C ASN A 37 -12.64 6.58 4.44
N LEU A 38 -11.33 6.32 4.28
CA LEU A 38 -10.29 7.22 4.79
C LEU A 38 -10.34 8.54 4.02
N GLU A 39 -10.27 9.63 4.76
CA GLU A 39 -10.14 10.99 4.23
C GLU A 39 -8.84 11.61 4.74
N GLY A 40 -8.31 12.55 3.99
CA GLY A 40 -7.10 13.26 4.36
C GLY A 40 -6.23 13.63 3.17
N TRP A 41 -5.13 14.30 3.47
CA TRP A 41 -4.12 14.71 2.49
C TRP A 41 -2.74 14.41 3.03
N PHE A 42 -2.06 13.48 2.38
CA PHE A 42 -0.76 12.97 2.80
C PHE A 42 0.34 13.34 1.80
N ASP A 43 1.53 13.54 2.29
CA ASP A 43 2.71 13.77 1.45
C ASP A 43 3.31 12.43 0.98
N LEU A 44 3.17 11.40 1.82
CA LEU A 44 3.68 10.06 1.58
C LEU A 44 2.69 9.03 2.13
N ILE A 45 2.41 8.03 1.32
CA ILE A 45 1.73 6.81 1.77
C ILE A 45 2.69 5.63 1.57
N ILE A 46 2.86 4.83 2.61
CA ILE A 46 3.61 3.57 2.56
C ILE A 46 2.61 2.44 2.74
N GLU A 47 2.63 1.48 1.82
CA GLU A 47 1.80 0.30 1.91
C GLU A 47 2.63 -0.99 1.91
N GLN A 48 2.22 -1.94 2.70
CA GLN A 48 2.78 -3.28 2.71
C GLN A 48 1.68 -4.29 3.02
N THR A 49 1.59 -5.33 2.20
CA THR A 49 0.60 -6.43 2.36
C THR A 49 -0.86 -5.97 2.39
N PHE A 50 -1.13 -4.77 1.89
CA PHE A 50 -2.48 -4.21 1.82
C PHE A 50 -3.10 -4.41 0.44
N PHE A 51 -2.47 -3.92 -0.61
CA PHE A 51 -2.94 -4.05 -2.00
C PHE A 51 -3.16 -5.51 -2.41
N CYS A 52 -2.24 -6.39 -2.03
CA CYS A 52 -2.34 -7.82 -2.34
C CYS A 52 -3.45 -8.54 -1.56
N ALA A 53 -3.98 -7.94 -0.50
CA ALA A 53 -5.09 -8.50 0.28
C ALA A 53 -6.47 -8.07 -0.26
N LEU A 54 -6.51 -7.04 -1.10
CA LEU A 54 -7.76 -6.59 -1.70
C LEU A 54 -8.21 -7.51 -2.84
N ASP A 55 -9.52 -7.73 -2.94
CA ASP A 55 -10.09 -8.35 -4.12
C ASP A 55 -9.62 -7.60 -5.39
N PRO A 56 -9.09 -8.29 -6.40
CA PRO A 56 -8.61 -7.66 -7.63
C PRO A 56 -9.62 -6.73 -8.32
N VAL A 57 -10.91 -6.97 -8.16
CA VAL A 57 -11.97 -6.09 -8.68
C VAL A 57 -11.92 -4.67 -8.09
N LEU A 58 -11.32 -4.51 -6.90
CA LEU A 58 -11.19 -3.22 -6.20
C LEU A 58 -9.92 -2.45 -6.57
N ARG A 59 -9.05 -2.99 -7.41
CA ARG A 59 -7.74 -2.39 -7.72
C ARG A 59 -7.84 -1.02 -8.38
N SER A 60 -8.80 -0.84 -9.28
CA SER A 60 -9.03 0.48 -9.90
C SER A 60 -9.51 1.51 -8.89
N ASN A 61 -10.39 1.10 -7.98
CA ASN A 61 -10.84 1.97 -6.88
C ASN A 61 -9.69 2.31 -5.93
N TYR A 62 -8.82 1.34 -5.63
CA TYR A 62 -7.63 1.55 -4.83
C TYR A 62 -6.71 2.62 -5.45
N ALA A 63 -6.36 2.49 -6.74
CA ALA A 63 -5.50 3.46 -7.42
C ALA A 63 -6.09 4.87 -7.38
N THR A 64 -7.38 5.01 -7.68
CA THR A 64 -8.09 6.30 -7.64
C THR A 64 -8.13 6.87 -6.21
N HIS A 65 -8.37 6.02 -5.22
CA HIS A 65 -8.46 6.48 -3.83
C HIS A 65 -7.09 6.89 -3.27
N MET A 66 -6.02 6.13 -3.56
CA MET A 66 -4.65 6.52 -3.22
C MET A 66 -4.27 7.87 -3.83
N HIS A 67 -4.65 8.10 -5.09
CA HIS A 67 -4.43 9.39 -5.74
C HIS A 67 -5.16 10.53 -5.02
N ARG A 68 -6.39 10.32 -4.58
CA ARG A 68 -7.18 11.33 -3.83
C ARG A 68 -6.59 11.66 -2.47
N LEU A 69 -5.98 10.69 -1.80
CA LEU A 69 -5.38 10.86 -0.48
C LEU A 69 -4.04 11.58 -0.51
N LEU A 70 -3.40 11.66 -1.66
CA LEU A 70 -2.09 12.27 -1.80
C LEU A 70 -2.20 13.73 -2.26
N ARG A 71 -1.33 14.57 -1.70
CA ARG A 71 -1.15 15.94 -2.16
C ARG A 71 -0.53 15.98 -3.56
N PRO A 72 -0.62 17.10 -4.28
CA PRO A 72 0.18 17.30 -5.50
C PRO A 72 1.67 17.00 -5.22
N ASN A 73 2.29 16.19 -6.08
CA ASN A 73 3.64 15.65 -5.92
C ASN A 73 3.82 14.69 -4.71
N GLY A 74 2.73 14.27 -4.07
CA GLY A 74 2.77 13.23 -3.05
C GLY A 74 3.19 11.88 -3.62
N ARG A 75 3.68 11.00 -2.77
CA ARG A 75 4.28 9.73 -3.17
C ARG A 75 3.55 8.54 -2.55
N LEU A 76 3.37 7.51 -3.36
CA LEU A 76 2.98 6.17 -2.90
C LEU A 76 4.17 5.24 -3.05
N CYS A 77 4.59 4.62 -1.97
CA CYS A 77 5.67 3.64 -1.94
C CYS A 77 5.16 2.33 -1.34
N GLY A 78 5.59 1.20 -1.87
CA GLY A 78 5.13 -0.07 -1.33
C GLY A 78 5.82 -1.29 -1.89
N LEU A 79 5.46 -2.44 -1.32
CA LEU A 79 5.87 -3.76 -1.79
C LEU A 79 4.67 -4.46 -2.42
N PHE A 80 4.76 -4.71 -3.71
CA PHE A 80 3.73 -5.42 -4.47
C PHE A 80 4.22 -6.81 -4.85
N PHE A 81 3.33 -7.80 -4.82
CA PHE A 81 3.71 -9.14 -5.23
C PHE A 81 3.83 -9.27 -6.75
N GLU A 82 4.89 -9.97 -7.18
CA GLU A 82 5.10 -10.39 -8.56
C GLU A 82 5.02 -11.92 -8.64
N PHE A 83 3.83 -12.43 -8.88
CA PHE A 83 3.53 -13.82 -9.21
C PHE A 83 2.18 -13.89 -9.93
N PRO A 84 1.85 -15.00 -10.62
CA PRO A 84 0.61 -15.07 -11.40
C PRO A 84 -0.62 -14.74 -10.57
N LEU A 85 -1.48 -13.86 -11.12
CA LEU A 85 -2.78 -13.56 -10.54
C LEU A 85 -3.69 -14.78 -10.71
N THR A 86 -4.11 -15.37 -9.60
CA THR A 86 -5.08 -16.46 -9.54
C THR A 86 -6.38 -15.98 -8.90
N GLN A 87 -7.43 -16.79 -8.99
CA GLN A 87 -8.69 -16.51 -8.30
C GLN A 87 -8.60 -16.79 -6.79
N GLU A 88 -7.57 -17.48 -6.36
CA GLU A 88 -7.31 -17.77 -4.96
C GLU A 88 -6.48 -16.68 -4.32
N GLY A 89 -6.87 -16.27 -3.14
CA GLY A 89 -6.19 -15.25 -2.34
C GLY A 89 -6.96 -14.99 -1.05
N PRO A 90 -6.56 -14.05 -0.22
CA PRO A 90 -5.28 -13.33 -0.25
C PRO A 90 -4.07 -14.23 0.12
N PRO A 91 -2.86 -13.89 -0.33
CA PRO A 91 -2.53 -12.73 -1.16
C PRO A 91 -2.82 -12.97 -2.65
N PHE A 92 -3.24 -11.91 -3.34
CA PHE A 92 -3.44 -11.92 -4.79
C PHE A 92 -2.18 -11.41 -5.50
N GLY A 93 -1.79 -12.10 -6.56
CA GLY A 93 -0.62 -11.74 -7.37
C GLY A 93 -0.89 -10.63 -8.38
N GLY A 94 0.05 -10.48 -9.27
CA GLY A 94 0.05 -9.56 -10.40
C GLY A 94 1.44 -9.45 -10.99
N ASP A 95 1.61 -8.55 -11.94
CA ASP A 95 2.87 -8.32 -12.62
C ASP A 95 3.07 -6.84 -12.95
N ARG A 96 4.28 -6.51 -13.40
CA ARG A 96 4.68 -5.13 -13.72
C ARG A 96 3.80 -4.50 -14.80
N HIS A 97 3.39 -5.26 -15.80
CA HIS A 97 2.55 -4.76 -16.89
C HIS A 97 1.18 -4.37 -16.36
N ALA A 98 0.54 -5.27 -15.64
CA ALA A 98 -0.78 -5.02 -15.04
C ALA A 98 -0.75 -3.83 -14.07
N TYR A 99 0.31 -3.69 -13.27
CA TYR A 99 0.46 -2.56 -12.35
C TYR A 99 0.73 -1.25 -13.09
N THR A 100 1.54 -1.28 -14.15
CA THR A 100 1.77 -0.11 -15.01
C THR A 100 0.47 0.38 -15.62
N ASP A 101 -0.32 -0.52 -16.20
CA ASP A 101 -1.62 -0.17 -16.77
C ASP A 101 -2.58 0.40 -15.71
N LEU A 102 -2.58 -0.19 -14.52
CA LEU A 102 -3.48 0.22 -13.43
C LEU A 102 -3.17 1.64 -12.92
N PHE A 103 -1.90 1.98 -12.76
CA PHE A 103 -1.50 3.21 -12.07
C PHE A 103 -1.15 4.37 -12.99
N SER A 104 -0.84 4.14 -14.26
CA SER A 104 -0.32 5.18 -15.19
C SER A 104 -1.26 6.36 -15.41
N ASP A 105 -2.56 6.19 -15.26
CA ASP A 105 -3.51 7.29 -15.41
C ASP A 105 -3.43 8.30 -14.24
N CYS A 106 -3.08 7.81 -13.05
CA CYS A 106 -3.06 8.61 -11.83
C CYS A 106 -1.65 8.97 -11.35
N PHE A 107 -0.65 8.17 -11.73
CA PHE A 107 0.71 8.26 -11.21
C PHE A 107 1.77 8.23 -12.30
N ASN A 108 2.88 8.91 -12.05
CA ASN A 108 4.15 8.61 -12.68
C ASN A 108 4.81 7.49 -11.90
N ILE A 109 5.17 6.41 -12.56
CA ILE A 109 5.88 5.29 -11.96
C ILE A 109 7.37 5.60 -11.99
N ASP A 110 7.93 5.98 -10.85
CA ASP A 110 9.32 6.39 -10.73
C ASP A 110 10.24 5.17 -10.60
N VAL A 111 9.81 4.16 -9.83
CA VAL A 111 10.52 2.90 -9.62
C VAL A 111 9.52 1.75 -9.61
N MET A 112 9.85 0.67 -10.29
CA MET A 112 9.17 -0.62 -10.18
C MET A 112 10.20 -1.72 -10.47
N GLU A 113 10.84 -2.22 -9.44
CA GLU A 113 11.93 -3.18 -9.57
C GLU A 113 11.83 -4.31 -8.54
N SER A 114 12.52 -5.41 -8.81
CA SER A 114 12.56 -6.53 -7.87
C SER A 114 13.15 -6.07 -6.54
N CYS A 115 12.44 -6.32 -5.45
CA CYS A 115 12.92 -6.00 -4.11
C CYS A 115 14.08 -6.93 -3.73
N THR A 116 15.19 -6.33 -3.31
CA THR A 116 16.40 -7.07 -2.88
C THR A 116 16.45 -7.29 -1.38
N ASP A 117 15.60 -6.60 -0.62
CA ASP A 117 15.57 -6.60 0.85
C ASP A 117 14.35 -7.33 1.41
N SER A 118 13.70 -8.15 0.60
CA SER A 118 12.57 -8.97 1.03
C SER A 118 12.97 -9.97 2.10
N ILE A 119 12.06 -10.25 3.02
CA ILE A 119 12.24 -11.38 3.93
C ILE A 119 12.32 -12.70 3.15
N ALA A 120 13.03 -13.69 3.68
CA ALA A 120 13.31 -14.94 2.98
C ALA A 120 12.09 -15.61 2.32
N PRO A 121 10.90 -15.73 2.97
CA PRO A 121 9.72 -16.33 2.34
C PRO A 121 9.17 -15.57 1.12
N ARG A 122 9.53 -14.28 0.95
CA ARG A 122 9.03 -13.41 -0.12
C ARG A 122 10.11 -13.04 -1.14
N MET A 123 11.36 -13.46 -0.91
CA MET A 123 12.47 -13.16 -1.79
C MET A 123 12.18 -13.63 -3.23
N GLY A 124 12.40 -12.71 -4.20
CA GLY A 124 12.14 -12.96 -5.60
C GLY A 124 10.67 -12.89 -6.02
N ARG A 125 9.77 -12.52 -5.11
CA ARG A 125 8.31 -12.44 -5.34
C ARG A 125 7.73 -11.05 -5.07
N GLU A 126 8.56 -10.08 -4.71
CA GLU A 126 8.12 -8.72 -4.40
C GLU A 126 8.79 -7.69 -5.31
N LEU A 127 8.01 -6.69 -5.70
CA LEU A 127 8.47 -5.47 -6.35
C LEU A 127 8.50 -4.33 -5.34
N TRP A 128 9.61 -3.59 -5.29
CA TRP A 128 9.63 -2.26 -4.71
C TRP A 128 9.06 -1.27 -5.70
N VAL A 129 8.09 -0.50 -5.28
CA VAL A 129 7.37 0.46 -6.12
C VAL A 129 7.42 1.84 -5.49
N GLU A 130 7.79 2.84 -6.29
CA GLU A 130 7.66 4.27 -5.96
C GLU A 130 6.90 4.96 -7.07
N MET A 131 5.89 5.70 -6.70
CA MET A 131 5.04 6.44 -7.64
C MET A 131 4.76 7.84 -7.13
N THR A 132 4.76 8.82 -8.01
CA THR A 132 4.41 10.21 -7.71
C THR A 132 3.09 10.58 -8.36
N VAL A 133 2.23 11.30 -7.65
CA VAL A 133 0.95 11.83 -8.18
C VAL A 133 1.21 12.60 -9.47
N ARG A 134 0.42 12.29 -10.48
CA ARG A 134 0.49 12.93 -11.81
C ARG A 134 -0.28 14.23 -11.85
#